data_ab01c2a3d616e386474b0e15e1cd9539
#
_entry.id   ab01c2a3d616e386474b0e15e1cd9539
#
_cell.length_a   1.000
_cell.length_b   1.000
_cell.length_c   1.000
_cell.angle_alpha   90.00
_cell.angle_beta   90.00
_cell.angle_gamma   90.00
#
_symmetry.space_group_name_H-M   'P 1'
#
loop_
_entity.id
_entity.type
_entity.pdbx_description
1 polymer ?
#
loop_
_entity_poly.entity_id
_entity_poly.type
_entity_poly.pdbx_seq_one_letter_code
_entity_poly.pdbx_strand_id
1 'polypeptide(L)'
;MRDNCGMQTTGQPLGLRERKKLKTRQAIRREAIRLIEENGYAATTVEQIAEAAEVSPSTFFRYFPSKESVLLADDLDPLILDAYAQQPPELSPIQAFRGAYAAVMANMSEEQREFETRRQRLIFSIPELKAALYDEYLRTVTVIAEAVSRRIGRDPSDFDIRVLAGAATGAMMAASDGGPVTPELALRVMDFIEAGMPLR
;
A
#
# COMPACT_ATOMS: atom_id res chain seq x y z
N MET A 1 4.75 17.65 43.98
CA MET A 1 3.95 18.27 42.91
C MET A 1 4.14 17.41 41.67
N ARG A 2 3.07 16.79 41.29
CA ARG A 2 3.07 15.78 40.20
C ARG A 2 2.63 16.52 38.95
N ASP A 3 3.42 16.49 37.88
CA ASP A 3 2.94 16.84 36.57
C ASP A 3 3.13 15.67 35.64
N ASN A 4 2.00 15.04 35.39
CA ASN A 4 1.75 13.92 34.55
C ASN A 4 1.54 14.47 33.12
N CYS A 5 2.57 14.48 32.27
CA CYS A 5 2.43 14.81 30.87
C CYS A 5 2.09 13.53 30.09
N GLY A 6 0.80 13.20 30.11
CA GLY A 6 0.24 12.15 29.29
C GLY A 6 0.18 12.58 27.81
N MET A 7 1.03 12.00 27.00
CA MET A 7 0.95 12.11 25.55
C MET A 7 -0.27 11.30 25.07
N GLN A 8 -1.40 11.98 24.93
CA GLN A 8 -2.62 11.40 24.33
C GLN A 8 -2.47 11.40 22.80
N THR A 9 -2.23 10.24 22.25
CA THR A 9 -2.46 9.97 20.84
C THR A 9 -3.95 10.06 20.55
N THR A 10 -4.39 11.13 19.92
CA THR A 10 -5.80 11.36 19.52
C THR A 10 -6.15 10.56 18.28
N GLY A 11 -6.19 9.24 18.38
CA GLY A 11 -6.88 8.39 17.42
C GLY A 11 -8.35 8.29 17.84
N GLN A 12 -9.25 9.11 17.29
CA GLN A 12 -10.68 8.89 17.49
C GLN A 12 -11.04 7.49 16.98
N PRO A 13 -11.75 6.66 17.78
CA PRO A 13 -12.15 5.33 17.32
C PRO A 13 -13.07 5.49 16.12
N LEU A 14 -12.74 4.81 15.01
CA LEU A 14 -13.55 4.77 13.80
C LEU A 14 -15.02 4.51 14.14
N GLY A 15 -15.91 5.31 13.55
CA GLY A 15 -17.36 5.13 13.75
C GLY A 15 -17.83 3.73 13.32
N LEU A 16 -18.95 3.27 13.86
CA LEU A 16 -19.51 1.94 13.54
C LEU A 16 -19.68 1.70 12.04
N ARG A 17 -20.04 2.74 11.28
CA ARG A 17 -20.23 2.67 9.83
C ARG A 17 -18.89 2.40 9.11
N GLU A 18 -17.84 3.11 9.50
CA GLU A 18 -16.50 2.94 8.90
C GLU A 18 -15.91 1.57 9.28
N ARG A 19 -16.09 1.14 10.51
CA ARG A 19 -15.69 -0.23 10.92
C ARG A 19 -16.39 -1.32 10.12
N LYS A 20 -17.69 -1.18 9.87
CA LYS A 20 -18.44 -2.11 9.02
C LYS A 20 -17.95 -2.09 7.58
N LYS A 21 -17.66 -0.89 7.03
CA LYS A 21 -17.09 -0.72 5.69
C LYS A 21 -15.76 -1.43 5.54
N LEU A 22 -14.84 -1.23 6.48
CA LEU A 22 -13.54 -1.92 6.50
C LEU A 22 -13.68 -3.44 6.59
N LYS A 23 -14.54 -3.94 7.49
CA LYS A 23 -14.79 -5.38 7.62
C LYS A 23 -15.32 -6.00 6.33
N THR A 24 -16.28 -5.35 5.67
CA THR A 24 -16.82 -5.84 4.39
C THR A 24 -15.73 -5.84 3.31
N ARG A 25 -14.94 -4.77 3.20
CA ARG A 25 -13.82 -4.67 2.26
C ARG A 25 -12.81 -5.81 2.46
N GLN A 26 -12.41 -6.04 3.71
CA GLN A 26 -11.48 -7.12 4.08
C GLN A 26 -12.05 -8.51 3.79
N ALA A 27 -13.35 -8.74 4.07
CA ALA A 27 -14.00 -10.00 3.74
C ALA A 27 -13.97 -10.29 2.24
N ILE A 28 -14.33 -9.31 1.40
CA ILE A 28 -14.26 -9.44 -0.06
C ILE A 28 -12.83 -9.78 -0.51
N ARG A 29 -11.82 -9.08 -0.03
CA ARG A 29 -10.41 -9.32 -0.40
C ARG A 29 -9.93 -10.71 0.02
N ARG A 30 -10.24 -11.12 1.24
CA ARG A 30 -9.85 -12.45 1.73
C ARG A 30 -10.45 -13.58 0.90
N GLU A 31 -11.75 -13.50 0.62
CA GLU A 31 -12.42 -14.53 -0.18
C GLU A 31 -11.97 -14.51 -1.65
N ALA A 32 -11.68 -13.34 -2.22
CA ALA A 32 -11.12 -13.22 -3.56
C ALA A 32 -9.76 -13.92 -3.65
N ILE A 33 -8.83 -13.63 -2.73
CA ILE A 33 -7.50 -14.27 -2.72
C ILE A 33 -7.65 -15.78 -2.56
N ARG A 34 -8.45 -16.25 -1.60
CA ARG A 34 -8.68 -17.68 -1.38
C ARG A 34 -9.20 -18.38 -2.63
N LEU A 35 -10.27 -17.85 -3.24
CA LEU A 35 -10.87 -18.46 -4.44
C LEU A 35 -9.94 -18.44 -5.64
N ILE A 36 -9.15 -17.38 -5.81
CA ILE A 36 -8.18 -17.30 -6.91
C ILE A 36 -7.04 -18.29 -6.71
N GLU A 37 -6.57 -18.51 -5.49
CA GLU A 37 -5.57 -19.54 -5.18
C GLU A 37 -6.10 -20.97 -5.41
N GLU A 38 -7.36 -21.21 -5.07
CA GLU A 38 -7.99 -22.53 -5.20
C GLU A 38 -8.36 -22.88 -6.65
N ASN A 39 -8.91 -21.92 -7.39
CA ASN A 39 -9.53 -22.17 -8.70
C ASN A 39 -8.77 -21.55 -9.86
N GLY A 40 -7.82 -20.67 -9.59
CA GLY A 40 -7.17 -19.81 -10.58
C GLY A 40 -7.93 -18.53 -10.88
N TYR A 41 -7.20 -17.52 -11.37
CA TYR A 41 -7.74 -16.20 -11.63
C TYR A 41 -8.86 -16.19 -12.67
N ALA A 42 -8.67 -16.88 -13.81
CA ALA A 42 -9.63 -16.88 -14.91
C ALA A 42 -10.96 -17.56 -14.53
N ALA A 43 -10.92 -18.62 -13.73
CA ALA A 43 -12.11 -19.37 -13.31
C ALA A 43 -12.87 -18.74 -12.14
N THR A 44 -12.29 -17.78 -11.43
CA THR A 44 -12.94 -17.10 -10.30
C THR A 44 -13.76 -15.92 -10.80
N THR A 45 -15.06 -15.87 -10.46
CA THR A 45 -15.97 -14.78 -10.86
C THR A 45 -16.29 -13.83 -9.70
N VAL A 46 -16.77 -12.62 -10.03
CA VAL A 46 -17.23 -11.65 -9.03
C VAL A 46 -18.40 -12.19 -8.22
N GLU A 47 -19.29 -12.93 -8.86
CA GLU A 47 -20.46 -13.54 -8.20
C GLU A 47 -20.03 -14.55 -7.13
N GLN A 48 -19.05 -15.42 -7.46
CA GLN A 48 -18.48 -16.37 -6.49
C GLN A 48 -17.80 -15.67 -5.32
N ILE A 49 -17.03 -14.60 -5.59
CA ILE A 49 -16.39 -13.81 -4.53
C ILE A 49 -17.43 -13.13 -3.63
N ALA A 50 -18.47 -12.54 -4.23
CA ALA A 50 -19.53 -11.87 -3.50
C ALA A 50 -20.31 -12.84 -2.62
N GLU A 51 -20.66 -14.03 -3.14
CA GLU A 51 -21.32 -15.09 -2.40
C GLU A 51 -20.48 -15.56 -1.22
N ALA A 52 -19.20 -15.85 -1.44
CA ALA A 52 -18.29 -16.30 -0.38
C ALA A 52 -18.05 -15.23 0.69
N ALA A 53 -18.08 -13.95 0.32
CA ALA A 53 -17.98 -12.81 1.24
C ALA A 53 -19.32 -12.40 1.88
N GLU A 54 -20.39 -13.16 1.65
CA GLU A 54 -21.76 -12.88 2.14
C GLU A 54 -22.28 -11.48 1.77
N VAL A 55 -21.98 -11.03 0.54
CA VAL A 55 -22.43 -9.74 0.02
C VAL A 55 -23.12 -9.91 -1.35
N SER A 56 -23.92 -8.92 -1.75
CA SER A 56 -24.44 -8.89 -3.12
C SER A 56 -23.35 -8.47 -4.13
N PRO A 57 -23.45 -8.86 -5.43
CA PRO A 57 -22.56 -8.34 -6.46
C PRO A 57 -22.56 -6.81 -6.55
N SER A 58 -23.70 -6.15 -6.33
CA SER A 58 -23.77 -4.69 -6.29
C SER A 58 -23.00 -4.12 -5.08
N THR A 59 -22.95 -4.82 -3.96
CA THR A 59 -22.12 -4.45 -2.82
C THR A 59 -20.65 -4.63 -3.16
N PHE A 60 -20.26 -5.72 -3.83
CA PHE A 60 -18.89 -5.90 -4.32
C PHE A 60 -18.44 -4.70 -5.17
N PHE A 61 -19.19 -4.35 -6.22
CA PHE A 61 -18.85 -3.25 -7.12
C PHE A 61 -18.81 -1.87 -6.45
N ARG A 62 -19.48 -1.69 -5.32
CA ARG A 62 -19.35 -0.46 -4.52
C ARG A 62 -17.98 -0.34 -3.85
N TYR A 63 -17.29 -1.45 -3.56
CA TYR A 63 -15.97 -1.48 -2.93
C TYR A 63 -14.82 -1.62 -3.94
N PHE A 64 -15.06 -2.38 -5.00
CA PHE A 64 -14.08 -2.72 -6.01
C PHE A 64 -14.72 -2.64 -7.41
N PRO A 65 -14.26 -1.75 -8.29
CA PRO A 65 -14.85 -1.57 -9.62
C PRO A 65 -14.67 -2.79 -10.53
N SER A 66 -13.72 -3.68 -10.23
CA SER A 66 -13.46 -4.90 -10.99
C SER A 66 -12.82 -5.98 -10.14
N LYS A 67 -12.69 -7.20 -10.66
CA LYS A 67 -11.98 -8.32 -10.02
C LYS A 67 -10.49 -7.99 -9.84
N GLU A 68 -9.88 -7.35 -10.82
CA GLU A 68 -8.50 -6.90 -10.77
C GLU A 68 -8.25 -5.94 -9.60
N SER A 69 -9.16 -5.00 -9.41
CA SER A 69 -9.02 -3.96 -8.38
C SER A 69 -9.01 -4.52 -6.95
N VAL A 70 -9.56 -5.72 -6.74
CA VAL A 70 -9.49 -6.41 -5.42
C VAL A 70 -8.05 -6.77 -5.06
N LEU A 71 -7.26 -7.17 -6.05
CA LEU A 71 -5.87 -7.55 -5.86
C LEU A 71 -4.92 -6.34 -5.92
N LEU A 72 -5.17 -5.42 -6.86
CA LEU A 72 -4.30 -4.24 -7.07
C LEU A 72 -4.43 -3.19 -5.96
N ALA A 73 -5.62 -3.05 -5.36
CA ALA A 73 -5.82 -2.08 -4.29
C ALA A 73 -4.88 -2.37 -3.10
N ASP A 74 -4.05 -1.40 -2.75
CA ASP A 74 -3.17 -1.46 -1.59
C ASP A 74 -3.81 -0.76 -0.40
N ASP A 75 -4.04 -1.49 0.68
CA ASP A 75 -4.61 -0.92 1.93
C ASP A 75 -3.51 -0.37 2.85
N LEU A 76 -2.23 -0.59 2.51
CA LEU A 76 -1.10 -0.05 3.26
C LEU A 76 -0.75 1.38 2.85
N ASP A 77 -0.97 1.74 1.58
CA ASP A 77 -0.66 3.08 1.06
C ASP A 77 -1.25 4.21 1.92
N PRO A 78 -2.55 4.21 2.25
CA PRO A 78 -3.12 5.25 3.11
C PRO A 78 -2.45 5.31 4.49
N LEU A 79 -2.11 4.16 5.07
CA LEU A 79 -1.46 4.08 6.38
C LEU A 79 -0.03 4.63 6.33
N ILE A 80 0.71 4.32 5.27
CA ILE A 80 2.07 4.82 5.04
C ILE A 80 2.04 6.33 4.82
N LEU A 81 1.08 6.84 4.03
CA LEU A 81 0.95 8.28 3.77
C LEU A 81 0.57 9.07 5.03
N ASP A 82 -0.34 8.52 5.85
CA ASP A 82 -0.71 9.13 7.12
C ASP A 82 0.51 9.14 8.08
N ALA A 83 1.24 8.04 8.17
CA ALA A 83 2.47 7.98 8.97
C ALA A 83 3.56 8.90 8.41
N TYR A 84 3.67 9.06 7.09
CA TYR A 84 4.60 9.97 6.43
C TYR A 84 4.32 11.44 6.79
N ALA A 85 3.05 11.83 6.78
CA ALA A 85 2.66 13.19 7.14
C ALA A 85 3.01 13.55 8.61
N GLN A 86 3.14 12.53 9.48
CA GLN A 86 3.47 12.70 10.90
C GLN A 86 4.97 12.64 11.18
N GLN A 87 5.81 12.34 10.20
CA GLN A 87 7.27 12.30 10.39
C GLN A 87 7.83 13.70 10.68
N PRO A 88 8.91 13.80 11.48
CA PRO A 88 9.59 15.06 11.76
C PRO A 88 9.89 15.87 10.50
N PRO A 89 9.59 17.18 10.47
CA PRO A 89 9.70 17.99 9.25
C PRO A 89 11.15 18.16 8.74
N GLU A 90 12.15 18.00 9.62
CA GLU A 90 13.58 18.07 9.29
C GLU A 90 14.12 16.88 8.50
N LEU A 91 13.38 15.76 8.46
CA LEU A 91 13.80 14.59 7.68
C LEU A 91 13.65 14.86 6.18
N SER A 92 14.59 14.33 5.39
CA SER A 92 14.43 14.28 3.94
C SER A 92 13.16 13.50 3.54
N PRO A 93 12.59 13.73 2.35
CA PRO A 93 11.43 12.97 1.90
C PRO A 93 11.63 11.45 1.96
N ILE A 94 12.81 10.94 1.60
CA ILE A 94 13.12 9.51 1.63
C ILE A 94 13.24 9.00 3.07
N GLN A 95 13.91 9.74 3.95
CA GLN A 95 14.01 9.38 5.38
C GLN A 95 12.62 9.32 6.02
N ALA A 96 11.75 10.29 5.71
CA ALA A 96 10.39 10.32 6.19
C ALA A 96 9.56 9.13 5.69
N PHE A 97 9.67 8.76 4.39
CA PHE A 97 9.03 7.55 3.87
C PHE A 97 9.57 6.28 4.52
N ARG A 98 10.89 6.19 4.70
CA ARG A 98 11.51 5.07 5.39
C ARG A 98 10.97 4.90 6.81
N GLY A 99 10.91 5.98 7.57
CA GLY A 99 10.37 5.99 8.94
C GLY A 99 8.90 5.59 8.99
N ALA A 100 8.08 6.15 8.09
CA ALA A 100 6.67 5.84 7.96
C ALA A 100 6.43 4.35 7.63
N TYR A 101 7.13 3.85 6.62
CA TYR A 101 7.04 2.46 6.21
C TYR A 101 7.44 1.51 7.35
N ALA A 102 8.59 1.76 8.00
CA ALA A 102 9.05 0.95 9.12
C ALA A 102 8.03 0.93 10.28
N ALA A 103 7.43 2.08 10.60
CA ALA A 103 6.41 2.18 11.64
C ALA A 103 5.15 1.39 11.30
N VAL A 104 4.68 1.45 10.05
CA VAL A 104 3.51 0.67 9.61
C VAL A 104 3.81 -0.82 9.65
N MET A 105 4.96 -1.26 9.12
CA MET A 105 5.36 -2.67 9.12
C MET A 105 5.52 -3.23 10.53
N ALA A 106 6.07 -2.47 11.47
CA ALA A 106 6.23 -2.89 12.87
C ALA A 106 4.89 -3.13 13.58
N ASN A 107 3.83 -2.46 13.15
CA ASN A 107 2.48 -2.58 13.73
C ASN A 107 1.60 -3.63 13.04
N MET A 108 2.04 -4.22 11.94
CA MET A 108 1.30 -5.28 11.26
C MET A 108 1.38 -6.60 12.04
N SER A 109 0.22 -7.28 12.16
CA SER A 109 0.19 -8.66 12.64
C SER A 109 0.81 -9.62 11.62
N GLU A 110 1.18 -10.83 12.07
CA GLU A 110 1.70 -11.87 11.16
C GLU A 110 0.67 -12.22 10.09
N GLU A 111 -0.60 -12.37 10.48
CA GLU A 111 -1.71 -12.64 9.54
C GLU A 111 -1.82 -11.58 8.44
N GLN A 112 -1.63 -10.29 8.80
CA GLN A 112 -1.65 -9.20 7.82
C GLN A 112 -0.46 -9.29 6.87
N ARG A 113 0.73 -9.61 7.38
CA ARG A 113 1.95 -9.79 6.55
C ARG A 113 1.81 -10.96 5.58
N GLU A 114 1.31 -12.09 6.06
CA GLU A 114 1.05 -13.28 5.22
C GLU A 114 0.02 -12.97 4.13
N PHE A 115 -1.09 -12.30 4.49
CA PHE A 115 -2.11 -11.88 3.54
C PHE A 115 -1.51 -11.01 2.44
N GLU A 116 -0.70 -10.02 2.79
CA GLU A 116 -0.10 -9.10 1.85
C GLU A 116 0.92 -9.80 0.93
N THR A 117 1.70 -10.73 1.48
CA THR A 117 2.63 -11.56 0.70
C THR A 117 1.90 -12.45 -0.31
N ARG A 118 0.78 -13.06 0.09
CA ARG A 118 -0.06 -13.88 -0.81
C ARG A 118 -0.65 -13.01 -1.92
N ARG A 119 -1.19 -11.83 -1.59
CA ARG A 119 -1.72 -10.87 -2.54
C ARG A 119 -0.67 -10.49 -3.59
N GLN A 120 0.51 -10.10 -3.16
CA GLN A 120 1.59 -9.71 -4.06
C GLN A 120 2.04 -10.87 -4.96
N ARG A 121 2.17 -12.09 -4.44
CA ARG A 121 2.48 -13.28 -5.25
C ARG A 121 1.46 -13.48 -6.38
N LEU A 122 0.17 -13.32 -6.09
CA LEU A 122 -0.87 -13.43 -7.12
C LEU A 122 -0.71 -12.35 -8.19
N ILE A 123 -0.49 -11.09 -7.80
CA ILE A 123 -0.29 -9.99 -8.76
C ILE A 123 0.84 -10.32 -9.73
N PHE A 124 1.98 -10.79 -9.22
CA PHE A 124 3.15 -11.09 -10.05
C PHE A 124 3.03 -12.41 -10.83
N SER A 125 2.17 -13.32 -10.43
CA SER A 125 1.96 -14.61 -11.12
C SER A 125 0.91 -14.57 -12.24
N ILE A 126 0.01 -13.59 -12.22
CA ILE A 126 -1.13 -13.50 -13.15
C ILE A 126 -0.80 -12.50 -14.28
N PRO A 127 -0.68 -12.97 -15.56
CA PRO A 127 -0.28 -12.10 -16.67
C PRO A 127 -1.17 -10.88 -16.87
N GLU A 128 -2.48 -11.04 -16.69
CA GLU A 128 -3.47 -9.96 -16.82
C GLU A 128 -3.23 -8.83 -15.81
N LEU A 129 -2.81 -9.18 -14.59
CA LEU A 129 -2.50 -8.21 -13.55
C LEU A 129 -1.16 -7.52 -13.78
N LYS A 130 -0.19 -8.20 -14.38
CA LYS A 130 1.10 -7.57 -14.77
C LYS A 130 0.90 -6.40 -15.72
N ALA A 131 -0.06 -6.49 -16.65
CA ALA A 131 -0.38 -5.39 -17.56
C ALA A 131 -0.87 -4.14 -16.81
N ALA A 132 -1.61 -4.33 -15.70
CA ALA A 132 -2.12 -3.24 -14.88
C ALA A 132 -1.07 -2.62 -13.94
N LEU A 133 0.09 -3.27 -13.76
CA LEU A 133 1.15 -2.75 -12.87
C LEU A 133 1.74 -1.42 -13.36
N TYR A 134 1.72 -1.15 -14.66
CA TYR A 134 2.21 0.12 -15.18
C TYR A 134 1.28 1.28 -14.78
N ASP A 135 -0.02 1.10 -14.86
CA ASP A 135 -0.98 2.12 -14.41
C ASP A 135 -0.89 2.33 -12.90
N GLU A 136 -0.67 1.26 -12.15
CA GLU A 136 -0.44 1.33 -10.70
C GLU A 136 0.86 2.08 -10.38
N TYR A 137 1.94 1.81 -11.11
CA TYR A 137 3.19 2.56 -11.00
C TYR A 137 2.97 4.06 -11.19
N LEU A 138 2.29 4.47 -12.25
CA LEU A 138 2.02 5.89 -12.53
C LEU A 138 1.15 6.53 -11.42
N ARG A 139 0.20 5.79 -10.89
CA ARG A 139 -0.64 6.23 -9.77
C ARG A 139 0.21 6.42 -8.51
N THR A 140 1.04 5.45 -8.17
CA THR A 140 1.94 5.51 -7.01
C THR A 140 2.91 6.69 -7.11
N VAL A 141 3.51 6.90 -8.28
CA VAL A 141 4.37 8.08 -8.53
C VAL A 141 3.61 9.39 -8.27
N THR A 142 2.36 9.49 -8.70
CA THR A 142 1.55 10.68 -8.48
C THR A 142 1.24 10.89 -7.00
N VAL A 143 0.82 9.85 -6.30
CA VAL A 143 0.50 9.89 -4.87
C VAL A 143 1.72 10.26 -4.03
N ILE A 144 2.89 9.69 -4.33
CA ILE A 144 4.15 10.03 -3.66
C ILE A 144 4.52 11.48 -3.95
N ALA A 145 4.43 11.93 -5.22
CA ALA A 145 4.74 13.31 -5.58
C ALA A 145 3.87 14.32 -4.82
N GLU A 146 2.56 14.05 -4.69
CA GLU A 146 1.66 14.87 -3.88
C GLU A 146 2.02 14.88 -2.39
N ALA A 147 2.41 13.73 -1.84
CA ALA A 147 2.82 13.64 -0.43
C ALA A 147 4.10 14.44 -0.17
N VAL A 148 5.09 14.31 -1.05
CA VAL A 148 6.34 15.09 -1.00
C VAL A 148 6.07 16.58 -1.16
N SER A 149 5.25 16.95 -2.15
CA SER A 149 4.82 18.33 -2.40
C SER A 149 4.25 19.01 -1.14
N ARG A 150 3.31 18.34 -0.49
CA ARG A 150 2.73 18.84 0.77
C ARG A 150 3.76 19.04 1.87
N ARG A 151 4.76 18.15 1.97
CA ARG A 151 5.80 18.19 2.99
C ARG A 151 6.77 19.35 2.79
N ILE A 152 7.21 19.59 1.55
CA ILE A 152 8.27 20.57 1.25
C ILE A 152 7.73 21.89 0.70
N GLY A 153 6.40 22.03 0.50
CA GLY A 153 5.75 23.26 0.04
C GLY A 153 6.07 23.62 -1.42
N ARG A 154 6.30 22.63 -2.29
CA ARG A 154 6.57 22.82 -3.74
C ARG A 154 5.46 22.20 -4.59
N ASP A 155 5.38 22.57 -5.87
CA ASP A 155 4.41 22.02 -6.80
C ASP A 155 4.65 20.53 -7.05
N PRO A 156 3.62 19.64 -7.03
CA PRO A 156 3.81 18.22 -7.28
C PRO A 156 4.27 17.88 -8.71
N SER A 157 4.16 18.82 -9.65
CA SER A 157 4.69 18.68 -11.01
C SER A 157 6.17 19.05 -11.14
N ASP A 158 6.81 19.56 -10.09
CA ASP A 158 8.23 19.89 -10.09
C ASP A 158 9.07 18.68 -10.50
N PHE A 159 10.06 18.94 -11.35
CA PHE A 159 10.95 17.92 -11.90
C PHE A 159 11.58 17.05 -10.80
N ASP A 160 12.17 17.68 -9.77
CA ASP A 160 12.85 16.97 -8.68
C ASP A 160 11.89 16.04 -7.90
N ILE A 161 10.68 16.53 -7.63
CA ILE A 161 9.64 15.76 -6.93
C ILE A 161 9.20 14.56 -7.79
N ARG A 162 8.93 14.79 -9.07
CA ARG A 162 8.54 13.74 -10.02
C ARG A 162 9.63 12.70 -10.19
N VAL A 163 10.89 13.14 -10.32
CA VAL A 163 12.05 12.24 -10.45
C VAL A 163 12.24 11.44 -9.17
N LEU A 164 12.15 12.06 -7.99
CA LEU A 164 12.26 11.37 -6.71
C LEU A 164 11.18 10.28 -6.56
N ALA A 165 9.93 10.64 -6.83
CA ALA A 165 8.80 9.69 -6.74
C ALA A 165 8.96 8.53 -7.73
N GLY A 166 9.33 8.83 -8.98
CA GLY A 166 9.57 7.83 -10.02
C GLY A 166 10.76 6.93 -9.71
N ALA A 167 11.86 7.50 -9.22
CA ALA A 167 13.06 6.74 -8.84
C ALA A 167 12.77 5.79 -7.67
N ALA A 168 12.07 6.25 -6.63
CA ALA A 168 11.72 5.42 -5.48
C ALA A 168 10.81 4.25 -5.88
N THR A 169 9.74 4.52 -6.66
CA THR A 169 8.81 3.48 -7.11
C THR A 169 9.49 2.53 -8.10
N GLY A 170 10.25 3.05 -9.06
CA GLY A 170 10.96 2.25 -10.06
C GLY A 170 12.06 1.39 -9.43
N ALA A 171 12.80 1.92 -8.46
CA ALA A 171 13.82 1.16 -7.74
C ALA A 171 13.19 0.00 -6.95
N MET A 172 12.01 0.21 -6.36
CA MET A 172 11.25 -0.84 -5.66
C MET A 172 10.84 -1.95 -6.62
N MET A 173 10.28 -1.59 -7.77
CA MET A 173 9.89 -2.55 -8.81
C MET A 173 11.09 -3.33 -9.36
N ALA A 174 12.20 -2.64 -9.64
CA ALA A 174 13.42 -3.27 -10.15
C ALA A 174 14.04 -4.23 -9.12
N ALA A 175 14.08 -3.83 -7.86
CA ALA A 175 14.67 -4.64 -6.79
C ALA A 175 13.83 -5.87 -6.43
N SER A 176 12.51 -5.84 -6.64
CA SER A 176 11.64 -6.99 -6.39
C SER A 176 11.76 -8.10 -7.44
N ASP A 177 12.34 -7.78 -8.61
CA ASP A 177 12.53 -8.72 -9.73
C ASP A 177 11.24 -9.52 -10.08
N GLY A 178 10.11 -8.85 -10.05
CA GLY A 178 8.80 -9.45 -10.31
C GLY A 178 8.27 -10.35 -9.21
N GLY A 179 8.77 -10.20 -7.98
CA GLY A 179 8.29 -10.88 -6.79
C GLY A 179 7.72 -9.91 -5.74
N PRO A 180 7.28 -10.46 -4.59
CA PRO A 180 6.80 -9.64 -3.48
C PRO A 180 7.88 -8.71 -2.93
N VAL A 181 7.48 -7.48 -2.61
CA VAL A 181 8.34 -6.52 -1.89
C VAL A 181 8.32 -6.83 -0.41
N THR A 182 9.41 -7.40 0.12
CA THR A 182 9.53 -7.62 1.56
C THR A 182 9.88 -6.32 2.29
N PRO A 183 9.56 -6.22 3.61
CA PRO A 183 9.93 -5.06 4.39
C PRO A 183 11.44 -4.75 4.37
N GLU A 184 12.26 -5.77 4.42
CA GLU A 184 13.73 -5.64 4.38
C GLU A 184 14.19 -5.08 3.03
N LEU A 185 13.61 -5.57 1.93
CA LEU A 185 13.90 -5.08 0.59
C LEU A 185 13.52 -3.61 0.44
N ALA A 186 12.31 -3.25 0.90
CA ALA A 186 11.82 -1.88 0.83
C ALA A 186 12.72 -0.91 1.60
N LEU A 187 13.09 -1.24 2.83
CA LEU A 187 13.99 -0.42 3.64
C LEU A 187 15.37 -0.30 2.99
N ARG A 188 15.91 -1.40 2.46
CA ARG A 188 17.21 -1.41 1.76
C ARG A 188 17.20 -0.53 0.51
N VAL A 189 16.12 -0.53 -0.26
CA VAL A 189 15.97 0.35 -1.44
C VAL A 189 15.97 1.81 -1.01
N MET A 190 15.23 2.16 0.03
CA MET A 190 15.19 3.54 0.55
C MET A 190 16.55 3.98 1.08
N ASP A 191 17.27 3.13 1.81
CA ASP A 191 18.63 3.40 2.29
C ASP A 191 19.60 3.59 1.13
N PHE A 192 19.48 2.82 0.05
CA PHE A 192 20.31 2.96 -1.14
C PHE A 192 20.06 4.27 -1.89
N ILE A 193 18.80 4.69 -2.01
CA ILE A 193 18.45 5.98 -2.62
C ILE A 193 18.96 7.13 -1.75
N GLU A 194 18.78 7.08 -0.44
CA GLU A 194 19.23 8.12 0.50
C GLU A 194 20.77 8.28 0.46
N ALA A 195 21.50 7.20 0.28
CA ALA A 195 22.96 7.22 0.12
C ALA A 195 23.42 7.76 -1.24
N GLY A 196 22.52 8.18 -2.13
CA GLY A 196 22.84 8.67 -3.47
C GLY A 196 23.13 7.57 -4.49
N MET A 197 22.61 6.35 -4.27
CA MET A 197 22.75 5.19 -5.17
C MET A 197 24.22 4.84 -5.49
N PRO A 198 25.08 4.62 -4.50
CA PRO A 198 26.51 4.39 -4.72
C PRO A 198 26.75 3.02 -5.39
N LEU A 199 27.27 3.03 -6.60
CA LEU A 199 27.81 1.84 -7.27
C LEU A 199 29.29 1.75 -6.93
N ARG A 200 29.66 0.79 -6.07
CA ARG A 200 31.06 0.50 -5.68
C ARG A 200 31.49 -0.83 -6.27
#